data_e54526e67f081279d078418b5c8fbac8
#
_entry.id   e54526e67f081279d078418b5c8fbac8
#
_cell.length_a   1.000
_cell.length_b   1.000
_cell.length_c   1.000
_cell.angle_alpha   90.00
_cell.angle_beta   90.00
_cell.angle_gamma   90.00
#
_symmetry.space_group_name_H-M   'P 1'
#
loop_
_entity.id
_entity.type
_entity.pdbx_description
1 polymer ?
#
loop_
_entity_poly.entity_id
_entity_poly.type
_entity_poly.pdbx_seq_one_letter_code
_entity_poly.pdbx_strand_id
1 'polypeptide(L)'
;MYSKQESLNTSVRRLLHAAASLFFMQHYFYHITDLSAENKLITDLPHKVPILYRWWFPEESEPVKILRVYEAEDLLSGTLTATIGKTKYYALYLGQGINGRRRLKNHISPRKRISTLRRTLSGLLNTDDESKISKVLQECYYEWCEMACSKDELSDREEQAIKDGYYPLNLSENEHISATWRLFLKNQRKSAETAD
;
A
#
# COMPACT_ATOMS: atom_id res chain seq x y z
N MET A 1 -24.81 -3.11 -18.35
CA MET A 1 -23.41 -3.44 -17.97
C MET A 1 -22.96 -2.82 -16.64
N TYR A 2 -23.87 -2.22 -15.85
CA TYR A 2 -23.58 -1.51 -14.58
C TYR A 2 -23.66 -2.39 -13.30
N SER A 3 -24.15 -3.62 -13.38
CA SER A 3 -24.47 -4.43 -12.18
C SER A 3 -23.27 -5.12 -11.50
N LYS A 4 -22.13 -5.28 -12.18
CA LYS A 4 -20.96 -5.98 -11.61
C LYS A 4 -20.12 -5.11 -10.66
N GLN A 5 -20.15 -3.80 -10.88
CA GLN A 5 -19.38 -2.84 -10.08
C GLN A 5 -20.06 -2.54 -8.73
N GLU A 6 -21.39 -2.60 -8.67
CA GLU A 6 -22.15 -2.39 -7.42
C GLU A 6 -22.02 -3.56 -6.43
N SER A 7 -21.95 -4.82 -6.92
CA SER A 7 -21.84 -5.98 -6.05
C SER A 7 -20.44 -6.12 -5.41
N LEU A 8 -19.39 -5.72 -6.11
CA LEU A 8 -18.02 -5.62 -5.59
C LEU A 8 -17.92 -4.58 -4.48
N ASN A 9 -18.57 -3.43 -4.67
CA ASN A 9 -18.59 -2.34 -3.69
C ASN A 9 -19.24 -2.73 -2.37
N THR A 10 -20.26 -3.58 -2.39
CA THR A 10 -21.02 -3.98 -1.18
C THR A 10 -20.27 -4.97 -0.30
N SER A 11 -19.56 -5.92 -0.89
CA SER A 11 -18.78 -6.92 -0.13
C SER A 11 -17.51 -6.33 0.48
N VAL A 12 -16.82 -5.46 -0.26
CA VAL A 12 -15.64 -4.72 0.25
C VAL A 12 -16.04 -3.74 1.36
N ARG A 13 -17.19 -3.07 1.25
CA ARG A 13 -17.72 -2.18 2.29
C ARG A 13 -17.99 -2.90 3.62
N ARG A 14 -18.46 -4.14 3.62
CA ARG A 14 -18.74 -4.90 4.86
C ARG A 14 -17.48 -5.33 5.61
N LEU A 15 -16.38 -5.61 4.93
CA LEU A 15 -15.10 -5.97 5.54
C LEU A 15 -14.35 -4.77 6.13
N LEU A 16 -14.53 -3.58 5.57
CA LEU A 16 -13.93 -2.34 6.07
C LEU A 16 -14.60 -1.79 7.34
N HIS A 17 -15.82 -2.24 7.68
CA HIS A 17 -16.56 -1.76 8.86
C HIS A 17 -16.12 -2.37 10.18
N ALA A 18 -15.31 -3.43 10.18
CA ALA A 18 -14.92 -4.12 11.40
C ALA A 18 -13.68 -3.54 12.12
N ALA A 19 -12.97 -2.61 11.49
CA ALA A 19 -11.70 -2.10 12.03
C ALA A 19 -11.60 -0.57 12.07
N ALA A 20 -12.69 0.19 11.93
CA ALA A 20 -12.56 1.64 11.91
C ALA A 20 -13.74 2.38 12.52
N SER A 21 -13.56 2.81 13.72
CA SER A 21 -14.16 4.02 14.30
C SER A 21 -13.58 5.28 13.63
N LEU A 22 -13.46 5.34 12.33
CA LEU A 22 -13.05 6.53 11.61
C LEU A 22 -14.04 6.81 10.49
N PHE A 23 -15.07 7.62 10.83
CA PHE A 23 -15.87 8.46 9.94
C PHE A 23 -16.20 7.93 8.54
N PHE A 24 -17.42 8.12 8.11
CA PHE A 24 -18.02 7.95 6.77
C PHE A 24 -17.18 8.55 5.63
N MET A 25 -15.99 8.03 5.39
CA MET A 25 -15.13 8.44 4.30
C MET A 25 -15.39 7.54 3.10
N GLN A 26 -15.53 8.13 1.93
CA GLN A 26 -15.64 7.40 0.70
C GLN A 26 -14.27 6.81 0.36
N HIS A 27 -14.17 5.49 0.34
CA HIS A 27 -12.98 4.76 -0.10
C HIS A 27 -13.06 4.46 -1.58
N TYR A 28 -11.99 4.78 -2.29
CA TYR A 28 -11.80 4.47 -3.70
C TYR A 28 -10.80 3.33 -3.81
N PHE A 29 -11.12 2.33 -4.64
CA PHE A 29 -10.35 1.10 -4.72
C PHE A 29 -10.19 0.70 -6.18
N TYR A 30 -8.96 0.73 -6.72
CA TYR A 30 -8.67 0.50 -8.13
C TYR A 30 -7.45 -0.40 -8.33
N HIS A 31 -7.50 -1.24 -9.34
CA HIS A 31 -6.32 -1.97 -9.78
C HIS A 31 -5.32 -1.00 -10.45
N ILE A 32 -4.03 -1.21 -10.24
CA ILE A 32 -3.02 -0.27 -10.76
C ILE A 32 -2.98 -0.21 -12.28
N THR A 33 -3.26 -1.31 -12.97
CA THR A 33 -3.34 -1.28 -14.44
C THR A 33 -4.45 -0.38 -14.95
N ASP A 34 -5.58 -0.31 -14.23
CA ASP A 34 -6.68 0.58 -14.59
C ASP A 34 -6.30 2.05 -14.39
N LEU A 35 -5.40 2.32 -13.44
CA LEU A 35 -4.85 3.65 -13.17
C LEU A 35 -3.76 4.07 -14.18
N SER A 36 -3.09 3.11 -14.79
CA SER A 36 -1.94 3.36 -15.68
C SER A 36 -2.29 3.34 -17.16
N ALA A 37 -3.34 2.60 -17.56
CA ALA A 37 -3.57 2.23 -18.96
C ALA A 37 -3.92 3.41 -19.90
N GLU A 38 -4.45 4.54 -19.40
CA GLU A 38 -4.88 5.63 -20.28
C GLU A 38 -4.68 7.07 -19.75
N ASN A 39 -3.85 7.31 -18.76
CA ASN A 39 -3.79 8.63 -18.08
C ASN A 39 -5.15 9.10 -17.45
N LYS A 40 -6.23 8.37 -17.66
CA LYS A 40 -7.60 8.76 -17.34
C LYS A 40 -7.87 8.67 -15.84
N LEU A 41 -7.44 7.61 -15.21
CA LEU A 41 -7.68 7.41 -13.77
C LEU A 41 -6.73 8.22 -12.88
N ILE A 42 -5.55 8.58 -13.37
CA ILE A 42 -4.73 9.55 -12.67
C ILE A 42 -5.45 10.90 -12.56
N THR A 43 -6.42 11.19 -13.45
CA THR A 43 -7.25 12.39 -13.35
C THR A 43 -8.32 12.31 -12.27
N ASP A 44 -8.77 11.11 -11.90
CA ASP A 44 -9.79 10.91 -10.86
C ASP A 44 -9.20 10.97 -9.45
N LEU A 45 -7.87 10.80 -9.33
CA LEU A 45 -7.17 11.02 -8.07
C LEU A 45 -7.20 12.50 -7.69
N PRO A 46 -7.49 12.81 -6.42
CA PRO A 46 -7.59 14.18 -5.96
C PRO A 46 -6.28 14.94 -6.16
N HIS A 47 -6.42 16.15 -6.71
CA HIS A 47 -5.32 17.09 -6.87
C HIS A 47 -5.36 18.12 -5.75
N LYS A 48 -4.30 18.24 -4.96
CA LYS A 48 -4.22 19.16 -3.80
C LYS A 48 -5.23 18.87 -2.68
N VAL A 49 -5.69 17.63 -2.58
CA VAL A 49 -6.49 17.15 -1.44
C VAL A 49 -5.66 16.16 -0.68
N PRO A 50 -5.56 16.28 0.65
CA PRO A 50 -4.91 15.28 1.50
C PRO A 50 -5.58 13.93 1.36
N ILE A 51 -4.78 12.86 1.29
CA ILE A 51 -5.26 11.48 1.25
C ILE A 51 -4.49 10.59 2.20
N LEU A 52 -5.16 9.58 2.74
CA LEU A 52 -4.55 8.34 3.20
C LEU A 52 -4.76 7.28 2.13
N TYR A 53 -3.77 6.41 1.95
CA TYR A 53 -3.86 5.36 0.94
C TYR A 53 -3.21 4.06 1.42
N ARG A 54 -3.68 2.92 0.86
CA ARG A 54 -3.13 1.60 1.08
C ARG A 54 -2.75 0.95 -0.23
N TRP A 55 -1.72 0.08 -0.15
CA TRP A 55 -1.33 -0.81 -1.23
C TRP A 55 -1.70 -2.23 -0.84
N TRP A 56 -2.49 -2.87 -1.69
CA TRP A 56 -3.01 -4.20 -1.52
C TRP A 56 -2.32 -5.16 -2.49
N PHE A 57 -1.58 -6.10 -1.96
CA PHE A 57 -0.79 -7.06 -2.72
C PHE A 57 -1.54 -8.38 -2.84
N PRO A 58 -1.61 -8.98 -4.07
CA PRO A 58 -2.24 -10.27 -4.23
C PRO A 58 -1.48 -11.37 -3.49
N GLU A 59 -2.20 -12.39 -3.01
CA GLU A 59 -1.67 -13.51 -2.24
C GLU A 59 -0.50 -14.22 -2.92
N GLU A 60 -0.54 -14.31 -4.26
CA GLU A 60 0.48 -14.97 -5.07
C GLU A 60 1.67 -14.07 -5.41
N SER A 61 1.66 -12.80 -5.02
CA SER A 61 2.77 -11.88 -5.29
C SER A 61 4.04 -12.28 -4.53
N GLU A 62 5.19 -11.95 -5.12
CA GLU A 62 6.49 -12.23 -4.50
C GLU A 62 6.66 -11.61 -3.10
N PRO A 63 6.23 -10.36 -2.85
CA PRO A 63 6.27 -9.79 -1.49
C PRO A 63 5.47 -10.60 -0.46
N VAL A 64 4.25 -11.04 -0.79
CA VAL A 64 3.42 -11.85 0.12
C VAL A 64 4.07 -13.21 0.39
N LYS A 65 4.66 -13.85 -0.63
CA LYS A 65 5.38 -15.13 -0.47
C LYS A 65 6.58 -14.99 0.45
N ILE A 66 7.38 -13.93 0.31
CA ILE A 66 8.52 -13.66 1.20
C ILE A 66 8.06 -13.45 2.64
N LEU A 67 7.03 -12.62 2.85
CA LEU A 67 6.48 -12.37 4.19
C LEU A 67 5.93 -13.63 4.84
N ARG A 68 5.33 -14.55 4.06
CA ARG A 68 4.77 -15.81 4.55
C ARG A 68 5.83 -16.80 5.03
N VAL A 69 7.00 -16.84 4.38
CA VAL A 69 8.08 -17.76 4.72
C VAL A 69 9.13 -17.17 5.66
N TYR A 70 8.92 -15.96 6.14
CA TYR A 70 9.84 -15.37 7.11
C TYR A 70 9.71 -16.05 8.46
N GLU A 71 10.73 -16.85 8.81
CA GLU A 71 10.67 -17.80 9.92
C GLU A 71 10.61 -17.14 11.31
N ALA A 72 11.08 -15.90 11.45
CA ALA A 72 11.18 -15.24 12.75
C ALA A 72 9.84 -14.77 13.32
N GLU A 73 8.85 -14.51 12.48
CA GLU A 73 7.52 -14.07 12.89
C GLU A 73 6.48 -14.24 11.76
N ASP A 74 5.20 -14.37 12.13
CA ASP A 74 4.09 -14.35 11.17
C ASP A 74 3.75 -12.92 10.76
N LEU A 75 4.46 -12.44 9.73
CA LEU A 75 4.33 -11.07 9.20
C LEU A 75 3.00 -10.81 8.46
N LEU A 76 2.17 -11.82 8.25
CA LEU A 76 0.86 -11.67 7.63
C LEU A 76 -0.29 -11.76 8.65
N SER A 77 -0.01 -12.23 9.86
CA SER A 77 -0.97 -12.25 10.95
C SER A 77 -1.37 -10.82 11.33
N GLY A 78 -2.65 -10.56 11.42
CA GLY A 78 -3.17 -9.22 11.71
C GLY A 78 -3.20 -8.24 10.51
N THR A 79 -2.57 -8.58 9.39
CA THR A 79 -2.68 -7.76 8.17
C THR A 79 -4.12 -7.74 7.65
N LEU A 80 -4.61 -6.57 7.30
CA LEU A 80 -5.92 -6.43 6.67
C LEU A 80 -5.97 -7.20 5.36
N THR A 81 -7.05 -7.93 5.14
CA THR A 81 -7.24 -8.72 3.92
C THR A 81 -8.54 -8.37 3.20
N ALA A 82 -8.55 -8.49 1.87
CA ALA A 82 -9.72 -8.37 1.04
C ALA A 82 -9.72 -9.49 -0.02
N THR A 83 -10.91 -9.94 -0.42
CA THR A 83 -11.05 -10.91 -1.52
C THR A 83 -11.73 -10.22 -2.69
N ILE A 84 -11.07 -10.21 -3.85
CA ILE A 84 -11.57 -9.59 -5.08
C ILE A 84 -11.60 -10.68 -6.16
N GLY A 85 -12.80 -11.02 -6.59
CA GLY A 85 -13.00 -12.19 -7.43
C GLY A 85 -12.64 -13.48 -6.67
N LYS A 86 -11.59 -14.17 -7.12
CA LYS A 86 -11.06 -15.39 -6.47
C LYS A 86 -9.72 -15.16 -5.76
N THR A 87 -9.17 -13.96 -5.82
CA THR A 87 -7.86 -13.65 -5.31
C THR A 87 -7.96 -12.93 -3.96
N LYS A 88 -7.20 -13.38 -2.99
CA LYS A 88 -7.01 -12.71 -1.69
C LYS A 88 -5.89 -11.69 -1.80
N TYR A 89 -6.10 -10.53 -1.19
CA TYR A 89 -5.15 -9.42 -1.14
C TYR A 89 -4.83 -9.05 0.30
N TYR A 90 -3.62 -8.58 0.53
CA TYR A 90 -3.11 -8.14 1.83
C TYR A 90 -2.71 -6.66 1.75
N ALA A 91 -3.16 -5.85 2.70
CA ALA A 91 -2.76 -4.45 2.82
C ALA A 91 -1.37 -4.35 3.47
N LEU A 92 -0.30 -4.39 2.68
CA LEU A 92 1.06 -4.44 3.22
C LEU A 92 1.66 -3.06 3.53
N TYR A 93 1.13 -2.00 2.96
CA TYR A 93 1.67 -0.65 3.10
C TYR A 93 0.55 0.39 3.20
N LEU A 94 0.70 1.32 4.13
CA LEU A 94 -0.12 2.52 4.28
C LEU A 94 0.77 3.75 4.10
N GLY A 95 0.19 4.83 3.58
CA GLY A 95 0.89 6.09 3.43
C GLY A 95 -0.05 7.27 3.27
N GLN A 96 0.53 8.46 3.22
CA GLN A 96 -0.20 9.71 3.06
C GLN A 96 0.33 10.56 1.88
N GLY A 97 -0.48 11.50 1.46
CA GLY A 97 -0.08 12.52 0.51
C GLY A 97 -1.01 13.72 0.48
N ILE A 98 -0.44 14.93 0.46
CA ILE A 98 -1.20 16.18 0.27
C ILE A 98 -1.68 16.38 -1.17
N ASN A 99 -1.25 15.51 -2.08
CA ASN A 99 -1.63 15.45 -3.47
C ASN A 99 -1.59 13.99 -3.93
N GLY A 100 -2.76 13.34 -3.93
CA GLY A 100 -2.92 11.93 -4.24
C GLY A 100 -2.34 11.56 -5.61
N ARG A 101 -2.61 12.38 -6.64
CA ARG A 101 -2.11 12.19 -8.00
C ARG A 101 -0.57 12.17 -8.06
N ARG A 102 0.07 13.15 -7.44
CA ARG A 102 1.53 13.22 -7.37
C ARG A 102 2.09 12.03 -6.59
N ARG A 103 1.44 11.64 -5.51
CA ARG A 103 1.89 10.54 -4.66
C ARG A 103 1.86 9.21 -5.40
N LEU A 104 0.75 8.90 -6.08
CA LEU A 104 0.67 7.69 -6.91
C LEU A 104 1.72 7.70 -8.03
N LYS A 105 1.88 8.83 -8.76
CA LYS A 105 2.92 8.96 -9.77
C LYS A 105 4.32 8.64 -9.23
N ASN A 106 4.63 9.07 -8.02
CA ASN A 106 5.90 8.75 -7.38
C ASN A 106 6.08 7.25 -7.12
N HIS A 107 4.99 6.54 -6.79
CA HIS A 107 5.05 5.09 -6.56
C HIS A 107 5.18 4.29 -7.86
N ILE A 108 4.44 4.66 -8.90
CA ILE A 108 4.48 3.93 -10.19
C ILE A 108 5.67 4.34 -11.09
N SER A 109 6.30 5.50 -10.82
CA SER A 109 7.50 5.94 -11.55
C SER A 109 8.69 5.01 -11.27
N PRO A 110 9.48 4.64 -12.28
CA PRO A 110 10.66 3.79 -12.11
C PRO A 110 11.85 4.56 -11.48
N ARG A 111 11.60 5.26 -10.37
CA ARG A 111 12.59 6.05 -9.63
C ARG A 111 12.49 5.72 -8.14
N LYS A 112 13.28 4.72 -7.68
CA LYS A 112 13.26 4.24 -6.29
C LYS A 112 13.44 5.37 -5.25
N ARG A 113 14.27 6.35 -5.53
CA ARG A 113 14.63 7.41 -4.56
C ARG A 113 13.46 8.29 -4.12
N ILE A 114 12.40 8.39 -4.92
CA ILE A 114 11.24 9.24 -4.62
C ILE A 114 10.10 8.51 -3.88
N SER A 115 10.20 7.19 -3.73
CA SER A 115 9.16 6.36 -3.12
C SER A 115 9.72 5.44 -2.04
N THR A 116 9.27 5.65 -0.80
CA THR A 116 9.61 4.77 0.33
C THR A 116 9.16 3.33 0.06
N LEU A 117 7.95 3.13 -0.51
CA LEU A 117 7.45 1.81 -0.88
C LEU A 117 8.38 1.12 -1.88
N ARG A 118 8.81 1.80 -2.95
CA ARG A 118 9.71 1.20 -3.94
C ARG A 118 11.06 0.80 -3.33
N ARG A 119 11.64 1.66 -2.48
CA ARG A 119 12.87 1.31 -1.75
C ARG A 119 12.66 0.10 -0.84
N THR A 120 11.51 0.02 -0.17
CA THR A 120 11.18 -1.13 0.68
C THR A 120 11.02 -2.41 -0.15
N LEU A 121 10.35 -2.34 -1.29
CA LEU A 121 10.23 -3.47 -2.22
C LEU A 121 11.57 -3.87 -2.83
N SER A 122 12.43 -2.92 -3.20
CA SER A 122 13.80 -3.19 -3.67
C SER A 122 14.60 -3.99 -2.64
N GLY A 123 14.56 -3.57 -1.37
CA GLY A 123 15.19 -4.32 -0.28
C GLY A 123 14.56 -5.69 -0.07
N LEU A 124 13.23 -5.78 0.01
CA LEU A 124 12.52 -7.03 0.24
C LEU A 124 12.79 -8.07 -0.86
N LEU A 125 12.78 -7.64 -2.12
CA LEU A 125 13.00 -8.49 -3.29
C LEU A 125 14.49 -8.71 -3.60
N ASN A 126 15.36 -8.08 -2.81
CA ASN A 126 16.81 -8.07 -3.02
C ASN A 126 17.18 -7.79 -4.48
N THR A 127 16.64 -6.67 -5.03
CA THR A 127 16.81 -6.30 -6.43
C THR A 127 16.88 -4.79 -6.61
N ASP A 128 17.69 -4.34 -7.54
CA ASP A 128 17.74 -2.98 -8.06
C ASP A 128 16.98 -2.83 -9.40
N ASP A 129 16.49 -3.95 -9.95
CA ASP A 129 15.69 -3.97 -11.18
C ASP A 129 14.34 -3.27 -10.99
N GLU A 130 14.28 -2.02 -11.44
CA GLU A 130 13.07 -1.21 -11.41
C GLU A 130 11.92 -1.79 -12.23
N SER A 131 12.21 -2.64 -13.23
CA SER A 131 11.18 -3.32 -14.02
C SER A 131 10.49 -4.41 -13.19
N LYS A 132 11.24 -5.16 -12.38
CA LYS A 132 10.72 -6.16 -11.47
C LYS A 132 9.81 -5.52 -10.42
N ILE A 133 10.26 -4.42 -9.81
CA ILE A 133 9.46 -3.65 -8.83
C ILE A 133 8.18 -3.11 -9.47
N SER A 134 8.27 -2.61 -10.70
CA SER A 134 7.11 -2.09 -11.42
C SER A 134 6.09 -3.17 -11.74
N LYS A 135 6.53 -4.38 -12.13
CA LYS A 135 5.62 -5.53 -12.34
C LYS A 135 4.86 -5.88 -11.07
N VAL A 136 5.55 -5.97 -9.93
CA VAL A 136 4.90 -6.25 -8.64
C VAL A 136 3.84 -5.19 -8.31
N LEU A 137 4.15 -3.91 -8.51
CA LEU A 137 3.19 -2.83 -8.24
C LEU A 137 2.01 -2.85 -9.22
N GLN A 138 2.20 -3.29 -10.47
CA GLN A 138 1.12 -3.41 -11.46
C GLN A 138 0.07 -4.47 -11.09
N GLU A 139 0.42 -5.47 -10.27
CA GLU A 139 -0.49 -6.51 -9.79
C GLU A 139 -1.33 -6.05 -8.59
N CYS A 140 -1.03 -4.89 -8.01
CA CYS A 140 -1.63 -4.40 -6.79
C CYS A 140 -2.93 -3.64 -7.04
N TYR A 141 -3.75 -3.56 -5.97
CA TYR A 141 -4.77 -2.53 -5.85
C TYR A 141 -4.23 -1.35 -5.03
N TYR A 142 -4.73 -0.18 -5.37
CA TYR A 142 -4.51 1.08 -4.66
C TYR A 142 -5.84 1.59 -4.13
N GLU A 143 -5.91 1.72 -2.83
CA GLU A 143 -7.06 2.28 -2.12
C GLU A 143 -6.67 3.65 -1.59
N TRP A 144 -7.57 4.61 -1.65
CA TRP A 144 -7.40 5.90 -0.95
C TRP A 144 -8.71 6.43 -0.40
N CYS A 145 -8.60 7.28 0.60
CA CYS A 145 -9.68 8.13 1.08
C CYS A 145 -9.20 9.57 1.16
N GLU A 146 -10.09 10.51 0.85
CA GLU A 146 -9.83 11.93 0.98
C GLU A 146 -9.95 12.35 2.45
N MET A 147 -9.03 13.24 2.87
CA MET A 147 -8.96 13.71 4.25
C MET A 147 -9.18 15.21 4.29
N ALA A 148 -10.27 15.66 4.91
CA ALA A 148 -10.52 17.09 5.17
C ALA A 148 -9.71 17.55 6.38
N CYS A 149 -8.38 17.68 6.23
CA CYS A 149 -7.46 18.02 7.33
C CYS A 149 -6.24 18.80 6.83
N SER A 150 -5.53 19.43 7.73
CA SER A 150 -4.24 20.05 7.48
C SER A 150 -3.15 18.99 7.22
N LYS A 151 -1.97 19.44 6.81
CA LYS A 151 -0.82 18.55 6.59
C LYS A 151 -0.35 17.88 7.88
N ASP A 152 -0.35 18.61 8.97
CA ASP A 152 0.13 18.10 10.27
C ASP A 152 -0.87 17.09 10.83
N GLU A 153 -2.16 17.39 10.81
CA GLU A 153 -3.22 16.42 11.15
C GLU A 153 -3.20 15.17 10.26
N LEU A 154 -2.82 15.30 8.97
CA LEU A 154 -2.68 14.15 8.09
C LEU A 154 -1.55 13.23 8.55
N SER A 155 -0.43 13.80 9.02
CA SER A 155 0.69 13.03 9.56
C SER A 155 0.30 12.28 10.84
N ASP A 156 -0.40 12.94 11.74
CA ASP A 156 -0.92 12.32 12.96
C ASP A 156 -1.89 11.18 12.67
N ARG A 157 -2.75 11.37 11.66
CA ARG A 157 -3.70 10.33 11.22
C ARG A 157 -3.02 9.15 10.53
N GLU A 158 -1.96 9.39 9.74
CA GLU A 158 -1.15 8.30 9.16
C GLU A 158 -0.50 7.49 10.28
N GLU A 159 0.16 8.16 11.23
CA GLU A 159 0.80 7.52 12.37
C GLU A 159 -0.21 6.70 13.18
N GLN A 160 -1.37 7.28 13.50
CA GLN A 160 -2.42 6.57 14.22
C GLN A 160 -2.93 5.37 13.42
N ALA A 161 -3.17 5.51 12.12
CA ALA A 161 -3.63 4.41 11.28
C ALA A 161 -2.58 3.29 11.14
N ILE A 162 -1.28 3.61 11.20
CA ILE A 162 -0.20 2.61 11.23
C ILE A 162 -0.18 1.90 12.60
N LYS A 163 -0.41 2.62 13.72
CA LYS A 163 -0.48 2.03 15.06
C LYS A 163 -1.73 1.15 15.25
N ASP A 164 -2.85 1.54 14.66
CA ASP A 164 -4.11 0.77 14.76
C ASP A 164 -4.14 -0.45 13.83
N GLY A 165 -3.28 -0.46 12.80
CA GLY A 165 -3.24 -1.51 11.79
C GLY A 165 -1.89 -2.18 11.69
N TYR A 166 -1.87 -3.35 11.02
CA TYR A 166 -0.64 -4.09 10.77
C TYR A 166 -0.24 -3.97 9.30
N TYR A 167 0.84 -3.22 9.03
CA TYR A 167 1.38 -2.97 7.70
C TYR A 167 2.86 -3.35 7.65
N PRO A 168 3.23 -4.58 7.31
CA PRO A 168 4.60 -5.10 7.45
C PRO A 168 5.66 -4.37 6.62
N LEU A 169 5.27 -3.59 5.62
CA LEU A 169 6.20 -2.77 4.83
C LEU A 169 6.36 -1.33 5.35
N ASN A 170 5.60 -0.92 6.38
CA ASN A 170 5.82 0.32 7.10
C ASN A 170 6.87 0.08 8.20
N LEU A 171 8.04 0.72 8.10
CA LEU A 171 9.13 0.54 9.06
C LEU A 171 9.15 1.58 10.18
N SER A 172 8.60 2.76 9.91
CA SER A 172 8.41 3.83 10.90
C SER A 172 7.02 3.71 11.51
N GLU A 173 6.87 4.13 12.76
CA GLU A 173 5.61 4.23 13.50
C GLU A 173 4.80 2.93 13.61
N ASN A 174 5.38 1.79 13.19
CA ASN A 174 4.72 0.50 13.22
C ASN A 174 5.22 -0.32 14.42
N GLU A 175 4.47 -0.30 15.50
CA GLU A 175 4.79 -1.00 16.75
C GLU A 175 4.52 -2.52 16.64
N HIS A 176 3.75 -2.95 15.65
CA HIS A 176 3.36 -4.35 15.46
C HIS A 176 4.45 -5.22 14.83
N ILE A 177 5.41 -4.61 14.11
CA ILE A 177 6.53 -5.35 13.53
C ILE A 177 7.70 -5.49 14.51
N SER A 178 8.34 -6.64 14.54
CA SER A 178 9.48 -6.89 15.41
C SER A 178 10.69 -5.99 15.09
N ALA A 179 11.54 -5.77 16.08
CA ALA A 179 12.82 -5.10 15.86
C ALA A 179 13.71 -5.86 14.87
N THR A 180 13.64 -7.19 14.87
CA THR A 180 14.37 -8.08 13.95
C THR A 180 13.95 -7.87 12.51
N TRP A 181 12.64 -7.88 12.22
CA TRP A 181 12.12 -7.61 10.88
C TRP A 181 12.48 -6.20 10.41
N ARG A 182 12.31 -5.21 11.28
CA ARG A 182 12.65 -3.81 11.00
C ARG A 182 14.12 -3.65 10.63
N LEU A 183 15.02 -4.28 11.41
CA LEU A 183 16.46 -4.24 11.15
C LEU A 183 16.81 -4.97 9.85
N PHE A 184 16.27 -6.16 9.64
CA PHE A 184 16.46 -6.93 8.41
C PHE A 184 16.10 -6.07 7.18
N LEU A 185 14.89 -5.53 7.13
CA LEU A 185 14.43 -4.78 5.96
C LEU A 185 15.17 -3.45 5.77
N LYS A 186 15.59 -2.79 6.86
CA LYS A 186 16.47 -1.61 6.78
C LYS A 186 17.83 -1.93 6.17
N ASN A 187 18.43 -3.06 6.54
CA ASN A 187 19.72 -3.49 5.99
C ASN A 187 19.60 -3.87 4.51
N GLN A 188 18.55 -4.59 4.14
CA GLN A 188 18.27 -4.91 2.74
C GLN A 188 18.08 -3.66 1.87
N ARG A 189 17.38 -2.63 2.39
CA ARG A 189 17.24 -1.35 1.69
C ARG A 189 18.57 -0.65 1.44
N LYS A 190 19.48 -0.67 2.42
CA LYS A 190 20.83 -0.09 2.27
C LYS A 190 21.65 -0.85 1.24
N SER A 191 21.62 -2.19 1.27
CA SER A 191 22.34 -3.03 0.31
C SER A 191 21.87 -2.79 -1.13
N ALA A 192 20.56 -2.65 -1.34
CA ALA A 192 20.00 -2.33 -2.64
C ALA A 192 20.31 -0.89 -3.12
N GLU A 193 20.60 0.05 -2.20
CA GLU A 193 20.98 1.43 -2.54
C GLU A 193 22.47 1.56 -2.89
N THR A 194 23.32 0.64 -2.46
CA THR A 194 24.78 0.65 -2.67
C THR A 194 25.22 -0.18 -3.88
N ALA A 195 24.31 -0.92 -4.51
CA ALA A 195 24.57 -1.73 -5.69
C ALA A 195 24.59 -0.91 -7.02
N ASP A 196 24.38 0.41 -6.96
CA ASP A 196 24.54 1.38 -8.03
C ASP A 196 25.93 2.00 -7.96
#